data_2f70b8bbffdce5d9442d664c906f7023
#
_entry.id   2f70b8bbffdce5d9442d664c906f7023
#
_cell.length_a   1.000
_cell.length_b   1.000
_cell.length_c   1.000
_cell.angle_alpha   90.00
_cell.angle_beta   90.00
_cell.angle_gamma   90.00
#
_symmetry.space_group_name_H-M   'P 1'
#
loop_
_entity.id
_entity.type
_entity.pdbx_description
1 polymer ?
#
loop_
_entity_poly.entity_id
_entity_poly.type
_entity_poly.pdbx_seq_one_letter_code
_entity_poly.pdbx_strand_id
1 'polypeptide(L)'
;MPAAGVSIRNLTGDWVIDKSRSANIDGALKLQGIGWLRRKAVTSGTITLKTAHTIEAHDGKQPVPRLMMQQGLRGIFPGVEQTRSLDWSAHEQVDAVSGAAITVRSRYVRGVEDGDGRSVKPVLQVQTSAAGDKGKAEIEAFLGVAVSVPEIGSEEAREKAFVQDYIVCESGGWTAEQIWAAERIDGGLFLTCRAVAAKGNATEQAYQVYQYEE
;
A
#
# COMPACT_ATOMS: atom_id res chain seq x y z
N MET A 1 -6.81 -12.19 -16.99
CA MET A 1 -7.45 -12.38 -15.65
C MET A 1 -6.35 -12.78 -14.68
N PRO A 2 -6.34 -12.30 -13.42
CA PRO A 2 -5.30 -12.72 -12.48
C PRO A 2 -5.31 -14.24 -12.35
N ALA A 3 -4.12 -14.82 -12.18
CA ALA A 3 -3.95 -16.24 -11.96
C ALA A 3 -4.81 -16.71 -10.78
N ALA A 4 -5.35 -17.93 -10.84
CA ALA A 4 -6.08 -18.52 -9.73
C ALA A 4 -5.20 -18.50 -8.46
N GLY A 5 -5.73 -17.98 -7.34
CA GLY A 5 -5.01 -17.92 -6.06
C GLY A 5 -4.34 -16.59 -5.72
N VAL A 6 -4.53 -15.53 -6.53
CA VAL A 6 -4.08 -14.18 -6.16
C VAL A 6 -4.90 -13.66 -4.98
N SER A 7 -4.22 -13.29 -3.92
CA SER A 7 -4.78 -12.68 -2.70
C SER A 7 -3.73 -11.78 -2.06
N ILE A 8 -4.08 -11.02 -1.05
CA ILE A 8 -3.12 -10.18 -0.32
C ILE A 8 -1.97 -11.00 0.32
N ARG A 9 -2.16 -12.30 0.51
CA ARG A 9 -1.16 -13.24 1.01
C ARG A 9 -0.28 -13.83 -0.09
N ASN A 10 -0.69 -13.67 -1.36
CA ASN A 10 0.04 -14.07 -2.55
C ASN A 10 -0.23 -13.08 -3.69
N LEU A 11 0.50 -11.97 -3.66
CA LEU A 11 0.42 -10.90 -4.68
C LEU A 11 1.43 -11.10 -5.83
N THR A 12 2.16 -12.21 -5.85
CA THR A 12 3.24 -12.41 -6.84
C THR A 12 2.73 -12.19 -8.27
N GLY A 13 3.40 -11.27 -8.98
CA GLY A 13 3.08 -10.93 -10.36
C GLY A 13 3.39 -9.48 -10.71
N ASP A 14 3.02 -9.12 -11.92
CA ASP A 14 3.18 -7.80 -12.48
C ASP A 14 1.82 -7.08 -12.52
N TRP A 15 1.83 -5.81 -12.13
CA TRP A 15 0.64 -4.99 -12.00
C TRP A 15 0.83 -3.67 -12.72
N VAL A 16 -0.24 -3.12 -13.28
CA VAL A 16 -0.23 -1.82 -13.95
C VAL A 16 -1.32 -0.91 -13.36
N ILE A 17 -1.00 0.35 -13.17
CA ILE A 17 -1.95 1.34 -12.62
C ILE A 17 -3.16 1.52 -13.53
N ASP A 18 -4.36 1.43 -12.97
CA ASP A 18 -5.59 1.90 -13.60
C ASP A 18 -5.83 3.36 -13.19
N LYS A 19 -5.45 4.28 -14.07
CA LYS A 19 -5.59 5.71 -13.80
C LYS A 19 -7.02 6.17 -13.71
N SER A 20 -7.96 5.48 -14.37
CA SER A 20 -9.37 5.84 -14.36
C SER A 20 -10.03 5.58 -13.01
N ARG A 21 -9.51 4.60 -12.27
CA ARG A 21 -9.95 4.22 -10.92
C ARG A 21 -9.09 4.80 -9.81
N SER A 22 -7.93 5.39 -10.15
CA SER A 22 -7.00 5.97 -9.17
C SER A 22 -7.25 7.47 -8.97
N ALA A 23 -6.94 7.99 -7.78
CA ALA A 23 -7.21 9.37 -7.41
C ALA A 23 -6.07 10.00 -6.60
N ASN A 24 -5.85 11.30 -6.83
CA ASN A 24 -5.01 12.22 -6.05
C ASN A 24 -3.55 11.79 -5.80
N ILE A 25 -2.96 11.04 -6.72
CA ILE A 25 -1.53 10.67 -6.63
C ILE A 25 -0.64 11.92 -6.64
N ASP A 26 -0.96 12.94 -7.47
CA ASP A 26 -0.19 14.19 -7.54
C ASP A 26 -0.21 14.96 -6.21
N GLY A 27 -1.35 15.04 -5.54
CA GLY A 27 -1.50 15.72 -4.25
C GLY A 27 -0.59 15.10 -3.18
N ALA A 28 -0.64 13.77 -3.04
CA ALA A 28 0.21 13.05 -2.09
C ALA A 28 1.71 13.27 -2.37
N LEU A 29 2.14 13.15 -3.61
CA LEU A 29 3.52 13.40 -4.02
C LEU A 29 3.95 14.87 -3.79
N LYS A 30 3.05 15.82 -4.01
CA LYS A 30 3.30 17.24 -3.75
C LYS A 30 3.53 17.50 -2.27
N LEU A 31 2.71 16.94 -1.39
CA LEU A 31 2.87 17.07 0.06
C LEU A 31 4.21 16.47 0.54
N GLN A 32 4.65 15.36 -0.05
CA GLN A 32 5.94 14.74 0.20
C GLN A 32 7.13 15.57 -0.33
N GLY A 33 6.88 16.71 -1.01
CA GLY A 33 7.92 17.59 -1.52
C GLY A 33 8.50 17.17 -2.87
N ILE A 34 7.84 16.26 -3.59
CA ILE A 34 8.27 15.85 -4.93
C ILE A 34 8.10 17.01 -5.92
N GLY A 35 9.18 17.38 -6.61
CA GLY A 35 9.19 18.46 -7.57
C GLY A 35 8.24 18.24 -8.76
N TRP A 36 7.71 19.33 -9.33
CA TRP A 36 6.69 19.30 -10.39
C TRP A 36 7.03 18.37 -11.56
N LEU A 37 8.27 18.41 -12.04
CA LEU A 37 8.69 17.62 -13.21
C LEU A 37 8.58 16.10 -12.93
N ARG A 38 9.04 15.66 -11.76
CA ARG A 38 8.93 14.25 -11.35
C ARG A 38 7.47 13.84 -11.17
N ARG A 39 6.66 14.68 -10.52
CA ARG A 39 5.22 14.41 -10.36
C ARG A 39 4.53 14.28 -11.71
N LYS A 40 4.85 15.19 -12.65
CA LYS A 40 4.30 15.12 -14.02
C LYS A 40 4.70 13.82 -14.73
N ALA A 41 5.93 13.37 -14.58
CA ALA A 41 6.38 12.09 -15.13
C ALA A 41 5.59 10.91 -14.53
N VAL A 42 5.40 10.88 -13.21
CA VAL A 42 4.64 9.83 -12.52
C VAL A 42 3.17 9.82 -12.93
N THR A 43 2.51 10.99 -12.94
CA THR A 43 1.06 11.06 -13.23
C THR A 43 0.74 10.88 -14.71
N SER A 44 1.64 11.26 -15.63
CA SER A 44 1.46 11.05 -17.08
C SER A 44 1.94 9.67 -17.54
N GLY A 45 2.99 9.12 -16.91
CA GLY A 45 3.55 7.80 -17.21
C GLY A 45 2.64 6.65 -16.78
N THR A 46 2.93 5.45 -17.25
CA THR A 46 2.28 4.23 -16.80
C THR A 46 3.05 3.66 -15.62
N ILE A 47 2.48 3.74 -14.41
CA ILE A 47 3.07 3.15 -13.23
C ILE A 47 2.93 1.63 -13.32
N THR A 48 4.04 0.92 -13.12
CA THR A 48 4.08 -0.54 -12.99
C THR A 48 4.51 -0.92 -11.59
N LEU A 49 4.01 -2.05 -11.10
CA LEU A 49 4.36 -2.58 -9.79
C LEU A 49 4.60 -4.08 -9.93
N LYS A 50 5.83 -4.51 -9.74
CA LYS A 50 6.18 -5.92 -9.65
C LYS A 50 6.21 -6.35 -8.19
N THR A 51 5.58 -7.48 -7.88
CA THR A 51 5.48 -7.99 -6.52
C THR A 51 5.90 -9.45 -6.44
N ALA A 52 6.51 -9.84 -5.32
CA ALA A 52 6.77 -11.24 -4.99
C ALA A 52 6.65 -11.46 -3.49
N HIS A 53 5.98 -12.53 -3.09
CA HIS A 53 5.95 -12.99 -1.71
C HIS A 53 7.03 -14.03 -1.49
N THR A 54 7.78 -13.89 -0.40
CA THR A 54 8.77 -14.84 0.07
C THR A 54 8.63 -15.06 1.58
N ILE A 55 9.19 -16.16 2.07
CA ILE A 55 9.28 -16.43 3.50
C ILE A 55 10.77 -16.50 3.84
N GLU A 56 11.23 -15.63 4.71
CA GLU A 56 12.58 -15.72 5.22
C GLU A 56 12.61 -16.60 6.46
N ALA A 57 13.31 -17.73 6.33
CA ALA A 57 13.56 -18.63 7.44
C ALA A 57 14.95 -18.37 8.02
N HIS A 58 15.02 -18.15 9.34
CA HIS A 58 16.28 -18.08 10.07
C HIS A 58 16.31 -19.21 11.07
N ASP A 59 17.46 -19.86 11.23
CA ASP A 59 17.65 -20.95 12.18
C ASP A 59 17.21 -20.54 13.59
N GLY A 60 16.23 -21.28 14.15
CA GLY A 60 15.71 -21.07 15.50
C GLY A 60 14.78 -19.86 15.70
N LYS A 61 14.39 -19.14 14.62
CA LYS A 61 13.41 -18.05 14.68
C LYS A 61 12.13 -18.40 13.92
N GLN A 62 11.03 -17.74 14.26
CA GLN A 62 9.79 -17.84 13.49
C GLN A 62 10.04 -17.29 12.07
N PRO A 63 9.58 -18.00 11.02
CA PRO A 63 9.69 -17.49 9.65
C PRO A 63 8.96 -16.16 9.49
N VAL A 64 9.61 -15.19 8.85
CA VAL A 64 9.05 -13.86 8.62
C VAL A 64 8.56 -13.77 7.18
N PRO A 65 7.26 -13.53 6.93
CA PRO A 65 6.77 -13.24 5.59
C PRO A 65 7.36 -11.93 5.07
N ARG A 66 7.78 -11.93 3.81
CA ARG A 66 8.29 -10.75 3.10
C ARG A 66 7.51 -10.50 1.84
N LEU A 67 7.25 -9.23 1.58
CA LEU A 67 6.67 -8.74 0.35
C LEU A 67 7.70 -7.86 -0.36
N MET A 68 8.24 -8.34 -1.46
CA MET A 68 9.03 -7.54 -2.37
C MET A 68 8.10 -6.72 -3.26
N MET A 69 8.39 -5.43 -3.43
CA MET A 69 7.67 -4.51 -4.31
C MET A 69 8.68 -3.68 -5.10
N GLN A 70 8.50 -3.63 -6.42
CA GLN A 70 9.30 -2.80 -7.31
C GLN A 70 8.37 -1.92 -8.14
N GLN A 71 8.24 -0.65 -7.76
CA GLN A 71 7.40 0.31 -8.46
C GLN A 71 8.24 1.11 -9.46
N GLY A 72 7.81 1.13 -10.71
CA GLY A 72 8.51 1.79 -11.81
C GLY A 72 7.57 2.58 -12.73
N LEU A 73 8.16 3.16 -13.76
CA LEU A 73 7.46 3.82 -14.86
C LEU A 73 7.82 3.10 -16.16
N ARG A 74 6.83 2.53 -16.83
CA ARG A 74 7.01 1.74 -18.06
C ARG A 74 7.78 2.53 -19.12
N GLY A 75 8.89 1.93 -19.60
CA GLY A 75 9.73 2.52 -20.64
C GLY A 75 10.60 3.72 -20.19
N ILE A 76 10.53 4.11 -18.92
CA ILE A 76 11.26 5.27 -18.39
C ILE A 76 12.21 4.85 -17.26
N PHE A 77 11.68 4.10 -16.29
CA PHE A 77 12.40 3.77 -15.07
C PHE A 77 11.90 2.42 -14.52
N PRO A 78 12.77 1.41 -14.37
CA PRO A 78 12.35 0.09 -13.92
C PRO A 78 11.91 0.03 -12.46
N GLY A 79 12.20 1.07 -11.69
CA GLY A 79 11.92 1.11 -10.26
C GLY A 79 13.07 0.59 -9.40
N VAL A 80 12.95 0.85 -8.10
CA VAL A 80 13.82 0.31 -7.06
C VAL A 80 13.07 -0.79 -6.33
N GLU A 81 13.71 -1.93 -6.17
CA GLU A 81 13.18 -3.02 -5.37
C GLU A 81 13.20 -2.63 -3.89
N GLN A 82 12.07 -2.81 -3.25
CA GLN A 82 11.87 -2.57 -1.83
C GLN A 82 11.29 -3.82 -1.18
N THR A 83 11.94 -4.32 -0.15
CA THR A 83 11.45 -5.48 0.59
C THR A 83 10.81 -5.02 1.90
N ARG A 84 9.58 -5.47 2.13
CA ARG A 84 8.82 -5.26 3.34
C ARG A 84 8.82 -6.51 4.18
N SER A 85 9.39 -6.45 5.40
CA SER A 85 9.19 -7.50 6.42
C SER A 85 7.84 -7.29 7.09
N LEU A 86 6.99 -8.31 7.07
CA LEU A 86 5.60 -8.18 7.56
C LEU A 86 5.50 -8.50 9.07
N ASP A 87 6.48 -8.08 9.85
CA ASP A 87 6.63 -8.28 11.30
C ASP A 87 6.65 -6.97 12.10
N TRP A 88 6.33 -5.84 11.44
CA TRP A 88 6.37 -4.49 11.99
C TRP A 88 7.76 -3.97 12.38
N SER A 89 8.83 -4.67 12.06
CA SER A 89 10.20 -4.16 12.24
C SER A 89 10.49 -2.98 11.32
N ALA A 90 11.35 -2.07 11.77
CA ALA A 90 11.73 -0.88 11.00
C ALA A 90 12.86 -1.24 10.03
N HIS A 91 12.70 -0.87 8.76
CA HIS A 91 13.71 -1.05 7.73
C HIS A 91 13.98 0.26 7.01
N GLU A 92 15.26 0.61 6.93
CA GLU A 92 15.69 1.75 6.11
C GLU A 92 15.69 1.37 4.64
N GLN A 93 15.16 2.24 3.82
CA GLN A 93 15.05 2.07 2.37
C GLN A 93 15.23 3.42 1.67
N VAL A 94 15.37 3.38 0.36
CA VAL A 94 15.36 4.58 -0.48
C VAL A 94 14.02 4.68 -1.18
N ASP A 95 13.37 5.83 -1.04
CA ASP A 95 12.12 6.12 -1.76
C ASP A 95 12.39 6.22 -3.26
N ALA A 96 11.67 5.44 -4.06
CA ALA A 96 11.92 5.31 -5.49
C ALA A 96 11.65 6.60 -6.28
N VAL A 97 10.79 7.49 -5.78
CA VAL A 97 10.38 8.71 -6.48
C VAL A 97 11.26 9.90 -6.06
N SER A 98 11.48 10.08 -4.77
CA SER A 98 12.27 11.19 -4.23
C SER A 98 13.77 10.93 -4.21
N GLY A 99 14.17 9.66 -4.03
CA GLY A 99 15.54 9.27 -3.72
C GLY A 99 15.92 9.52 -2.25
N ALA A 100 14.99 9.92 -1.40
CA ALA A 100 15.22 10.18 0.01
C ALA A 100 15.31 8.86 0.80
N ALA A 101 16.08 8.87 1.89
CA ALA A 101 16.04 7.80 2.87
C ALA A 101 14.70 7.82 3.62
N ILE A 102 14.08 6.67 3.74
CA ILE A 102 12.83 6.44 4.45
C ILE A 102 12.97 5.24 5.38
N THR A 103 12.22 5.26 6.46
CA THR A 103 12.02 4.10 7.32
C THR A 103 10.62 3.54 7.07
N VAL A 104 10.53 2.24 6.81
CA VAL A 104 9.27 1.53 6.55
C VAL A 104 9.04 0.46 7.60
N ARG A 105 7.80 0.38 8.11
CA ARG A 105 7.28 -0.72 8.93
C ARG A 105 6.08 -1.31 8.22
N SER A 106 6.02 -2.63 8.14
CA SER A 106 4.93 -3.32 7.45
C SER A 106 4.40 -4.48 8.26
N ARG A 107 3.09 -4.75 8.13
CA ARG A 107 2.45 -5.91 8.77
C ARG A 107 1.21 -6.34 8.02
N TYR A 108 0.79 -7.58 8.26
CA TYR A 108 -0.59 -7.95 7.98
C TYR A 108 -1.55 -7.28 8.96
N VAL A 109 -2.75 -6.98 8.49
CA VAL A 109 -3.83 -6.39 9.28
C VAL A 109 -5.07 -7.26 9.14
N ARG A 110 -5.69 -7.53 10.29
CA ARG A 110 -6.95 -8.26 10.37
C ARG A 110 -8.07 -7.49 9.69
N GLY A 111 -8.91 -8.22 8.96
CA GLY A 111 -10.19 -7.74 8.45
C GLY A 111 -11.35 -8.19 9.34
N VAL A 112 -12.29 -7.30 9.59
CA VAL A 112 -13.57 -7.62 10.21
C VAL A 112 -14.68 -7.46 9.21
N GLU A 113 -15.64 -8.38 9.22
CA GLU A 113 -16.80 -8.32 8.33
C GLU A 113 -17.57 -7.01 8.53
N ASP A 114 -17.94 -6.37 7.44
CA ASP A 114 -18.78 -5.18 7.42
C ASP A 114 -20.20 -5.56 7.01
N GLY A 115 -21.15 -5.33 7.92
CA GLY A 115 -22.60 -5.41 7.79
C GLY A 115 -23.22 -6.59 7.01
N ASP A 116 -22.89 -6.76 5.76
CA ASP A 116 -23.52 -7.74 4.84
C ASP A 116 -22.72 -9.05 4.65
N GLY A 117 -21.55 -9.18 5.32
CA GLY A 117 -20.67 -10.35 5.21
C GLY A 117 -19.97 -10.51 3.84
N ARG A 118 -20.08 -9.49 2.95
CA ARG A 118 -19.49 -9.51 1.61
C ARG A 118 -18.22 -8.67 1.52
N SER A 119 -18.03 -7.77 2.46
CA SER A 119 -16.89 -6.89 2.56
C SER A 119 -16.24 -6.98 3.94
N VAL A 120 -14.98 -6.61 4.01
CA VAL A 120 -14.21 -6.51 5.24
C VAL A 120 -13.56 -5.14 5.34
N LYS A 121 -13.44 -4.65 6.56
CA LYS A 121 -12.69 -3.43 6.86
C LYS A 121 -11.49 -3.74 7.72
N PRO A 122 -10.36 -3.03 7.55
CA PRO A 122 -9.15 -3.26 8.34
C PRO A 122 -9.35 -2.82 9.79
N VAL A 123 -8.81 -3.61 10.73
CA VAL A 123 -8.66 -3.21 12.13
C VAL A 123 -7.40 -2.37 12.26
N LEU A 124 -7.56 -1.05 12.17
CA LEU A 124 -6.44 -0.11 12.08
C LEU A 124 -5.87 0.28 13.44
N GLN A 125 -4.55 0.46 13.46
CA GLN A 125 -3.82 1.22 14.45
C GLN A 125 -3.01 2.27 13.69
N VAL A 126 -3.63 3.41 13.40
CA VAL A 126 -3.03 4.48 12.61
C VAL A 126 -1.88 5.13 13.39
N GLN A 127 -0.73 5.24 12.74
CA GLN A 127 0.51 5.84 13.27
C GLN A 127 0.68 7.27 12.77
N THR A 128 0.26 7.53 11.53
CA THR A 128 0.31 8.87 10.94
C THR A 128 -0.65 9.79 11.68
N SER A 129 -0.12 10.91 12.17
CA SER A 129 -0.92 11.92 12.84
C SER A 129 -1.00 13.19 12.00
N ALA A 130 -2.22 13.71 11.85
CA ALA A 130 -2.46 15.09 11.51
C ALA A 130 -2.94 15.84 12.76
N ALA A 131 -2.85 17.16 12.77
CA ALA A 131 -3.20 17.94 13.95
C ALA A 131 -4.66 17.71 14.37
N GLY A 132 -4.80 17.26 15.61
CA GLY A 132 -6.06 17.12 16.33
C GLY A 132 -6.88 15.87 16.01
N ASP A 133 -7.89 15.62 16.83
CA ASP A 133 -8.75 14.44 16.76
C ASP A 133 -9.51 14.33 15.44
N LYS A 134 -9.89 15.47 14.86
CA LYS A 134 -10.59 15.49 13.55
C LYS A 134 -9.71 14.94 12.43
N GLY A 135 -8.44 15.35 12.36
CA GLY A 135 -7.51 14.85 11.35
C GLY A 135 -7.27 13.34 11.48
N LYS A 136 -7.17 12.85 12.72
CA LYS A 136 -7.04 11.41 12.97
C LYS A 136 -8.29 10.65 12.50
N ALA A 137 -9.47 11.12 12.81
CA ALA A 137 -10.72 10.49 12.41
C ALA A 137 -10.88 10.46 10.86
N GLU A 138 -10.46 11.50 10.14
CA GLU A 138 -10.47 11.55 8.68
C GLU A 138 -9.48 10.54 8.07
N ILE A 139 -8.30 10.38 8.66
CA ILE A 139 -7.31 9.37 8.25
C ILE A 139 -7.89 7.96 8.45
N GLU A 140 -8.41 7.68 9.66
CA GLU A 140 -9.00 6.39 9.99
C GLU A 140 -10.20 6.05 9.08
N ALA A 141 -11.06 7.02 8.79
CA ALA A 141 -12.20 6.83 7.90
C ALA A 141 -11.77 6.49 6.46
N PHE A 142 -10.74 7.15 5.94
CA PHE A 142 -10.25 6.90 4.59
C PHE A 142 -9.50 5.55 4.46
N LEU A 143 -8.62 5.24 5.40
CA LEU A 143 -7.87 3.99 5.40
C LEU A 143 -8.75 2.79 5.77
N GLY A 144 -9.79 3.00 6.58
CA GLY A 144 -10.69 1.99 7.11
C GLY A 144 -11.88 1.63 6.22
N VAL A 145 -11.89 2.07 4.96
CA VAL A 145 -12.98 1.73 4.01
C VAL A 145 -13.07 0.22 3.83
N ALA A 146 -14.28 -0.30 3.95
CA ALA A 146 -14.57 -1.72 3.71
C ALA A 146 -14.40 -2.07 2.23
N VAL A 147 -13.82 -3.22 1.95
CA VAL A 147 -13.56 -3.72 0.60
C VAL A 147 -14.01 -5.17 0.43
N SER A 148 -14.41 -5.54 -0.78
CA SER A 148 -14.71 -6.92 -1.12
C SER A 148 -13.41 -7.66 -1.45
N VAL A 149 -13.02 -8.63 -0.63
CA VAL A 149 -11.81 -9.44 -0.85
C VAL A 149 -12.14 -10.82 -1.40
N PRO A 150 -11.20 -11.48 -2.13
CA PRO A 150 -11.48 -12.77 -2.76
C PRO A 150 -11.68 -13.91 -1.77
N GLU A 151 -11.11 -13.81 -0.57
CA GLU A 151 -11.12 -14.86 0.44
C GLU A 151 -11.50 -14.29 1.81
N ILE A 152 -12.69 -14.61 2.30
CA ILE A 152 -13.17 -14.22 3.65
C ILE A 152 -13.33 -15.45 4.56
N GLY A 153 -13.36 -16.66 3.98
CA GLY A 153 -13.89 -17.86 4.61
C GLY A 153 -13.05 -18.51 5.71
N SER A 154 -11.74 -18.20 5.84
CA SER A 154 -10.88 -18.78 6.86
C SER A 154 -10.41 -17.72 7.87
N GLU A 155 -10.11 -18.14 9.11
CA GLU A 155 -9.53 -17.24 10.12
C GLU A 155 -8.19 -16.67 9.66
N GLU A 156 -7.35 -17.49 9.00
CA GLU A 156 -6.09 -17.00 8.44
C GLU A 156 -6.29 -15.90 7.37
N ALA A 157 -7.31 -16.05 6.52
CA ALA A 157 -7.63 -15.03 5.53
C ALA A 157 -8.10 -13.73 6.19
N ARG A 158 -8.83 -13.83 7.31
CA ARG A 158 -9.25 -12.65 8.08
C ARG A 158 -8.08 -11.99 8.81
N GLU A 159 -7.22 -12.76 9.47
CA GLU A 159 -6.02 -12.23 10.17
C GLU A 159 -5.05 -11.52 9.23
N LYS A 160 -5.02 -11.92 7.96
CA LYS A 160 -4.13 -11.40 6.93
C LYS A 160 -4.91 -10.82 5.75
N ALA A 161 -5.97 -10.06 6.00
CA ALA A 161 -6.84 -9.52 4.96
C ALA A 161 -6.25 -8.30 4.25
N PHE A 162 -5.32 -7.59 4.90
CA PHE A 162 -4.66 -6.38 4.39
C PHE A 162 -3.16 -6.40 4.71
N VAL A 163 -2.41 -5.53 4.01
CA VAL A 163 -1.06 -5.14 4.41
C VAL A 163 -1.07 -3.65 4.73
N GLN A 164 -0.54 -3.29 5.90
CA GLN A 164 -0.32 -1.91 6.33
C GLN A 164 1.16 -1.59 6.23
N ASP A 165 1.47 -0.46 5.58
CA ASP A 165 2.79 0.17 5.61
C ASP A 165 2.70 1.49 6.39
N TYR A 166 3.66 1.72 7.28
CA TYR A 166 3.93 3.02 7.89
C TYR A 166 5.31 3.51 7.46
N ILE A 167 5.36 4.68 6.86
CA ILE A 167 6.54 5.23 6.21
C ILE A 167 6.90 6.56 6.86
N VAL A 168 8.17 6.73 7.23
CA VAL A 168 8.70 7.97 7.80
C VAL A 168 9.85 8.48 6.92
N CYS A 169 9.78 9.73 6.53
CA CYS A 169 10.86 10.46 5.88
C CYS A 169 11.33 11.61 6.78
N GLU A 170 12.37 11.37 7.57
CA GLU A 170 12.91 12.36 8.51
C GLU A 170 13.37 13.63 7.78
N SER A 171 14.16 13.47 6.71
CA SER A 171 14.69 14.60 5.94
C SER A 171 13.61 15.40 5.23
N GLY A 172 12.49 14.76 4.86
CA GLY A 172 11.33 15.40 4.23
C GLY A 172 10.34 15.96 5.23
N GLY A 173 10.41 15.56 6.51
CA GLY A 173 9.48 15.93 7.58
C GLY A 173 8.05 15.47 7.32
N TRP A 174 7.87 14.29 6.67
CA TRP A 174 6.56 13.72 6.39
C TRP A 174 6.47 12.24 6.80
N THR A 175 5.25 11.82 7.06
CA THR A 175 4.90 10.41 7.22
C THR A 175 3.87 10.01 6.19
N ALA A 176 3.78 8.72 5.88
CA ALA A 176 2.68 8.18 5.11
C ALA A 176 2.23 6.84 5.69
N GLU A 177 0.95 6.56 5.53
CA GLU A 177 0.37 5.29 5.91
C GLU A 177 -0.42 4.72 4.74
N GLN A 178 -0.25 3.44 4.46
CA GLN A 178 -0.83 2.77 3.31
C GLN A 178 -1.54 1.50 3.76
N ILE A 179 -2.72 1.25 3.19
CA ILE A 179 -3.44 -0.01 3.33
C ILE A 179 -3.62 -0.63 1.95
N TRP A 180 -3.01 -1.79 1.79
CA TRP A 180 -3.06 -2.59 0.58
C TRP A 180 -4.09 -3.71 0.71
N ALA A 181 -4.85 -3.95 -0.36
CA ALA A 181 -5.82 -5.03 -0.44
C ALA A 181 -5.84 -5.68 -1.83
N ALA A 182 -6.10 -6.97 -1.89
CA ALA A 182 -6.60 -7.62 -3.09
C ALA A 182 -8.12 -7.43 -3.09
N GLU A 183 -8.64 -6.55 -3.93
CA GLU A 183 -10.03 -6.08 -3.90
C GLU A 183 -10.80 -6.52 -5.15
N ARG A 184 -12.05 -6.96 -4.98
CA ARG A 184 -12.96 -7.18 -6.10
C ARG A 184 -13.71 -5.89 -6.42
N ILE A 185 -13.55 -5.40 -7.64
CA ILE A 185 -14.22 -4.22 -8.18
C ILE A 185 -14.90 -4.63 -9.50
N ASP A 186 -16.21 -4.44 -9.61
CA ASP A 186 -17.00 -4.77 -10.80
C ASP A 186 -16.77 -6.22 -11.31
N GLY A 187 -16.59 -7.17 -10.38
CA GLY A 187 -16.32 -8.58 -10.68
C GLY A 187 -14.87 -8.90 -11.04
N GLY A 188 -14.01 -7.90 -11.26
CA GLY A 188 -12.56 -8.05 -11.47
C GLY A 188 -11.79 -8.07 -10.15
N LEU A 189 -10.58 -8.65 -10.15
CA LEU A 189 -9.65 -8.61 -9.03
C LEU A 189 -8.56 -7.58 -9.30
N PHE A 190 -8.35 -6.67 -8.37
CA PHE A 190 -7.38 -5.58 -8.41
C PHE A 190 -6.51 -5.58 -7.16
N LEU A 191 -5.30 -5.09 -7.27
CA LEU A 191 -4.50 -4.69 -6.11
C LEU A 191 -4.78 -3.22 -5.86
N THR A 192 -5.26 -2.88 -4.67
CA THR A 192 -5.59 -1.49 -4.29
C THR A 192 -4.70 -1.01 -3.16
N CYS A 193 -4.45 0.29 -3.13
CA CYS A 193 -3.72 0.97 -2.07
C CYS A 193 -4.44 2.27 -1.70
N ARG A 194 -4.88 2.39 -0.45
CA ARG A 194 -5.27 3.66 0.15
C ARG A 194 -4.10 4.21 0.92
N ALA A 195 -3.65 5.40 0.57
CA ALA A 195 -2.49 6.05 1.17
C ALA A 195 -2.87 7.41 1.74
N VAL A 196 -2.40 7.71 2.93
CA VAL A 196 -2.45 9.06 3.51
C VAL A 196 -1.03 9.53 3.76
N ALA A 197 -0.66 10.65 3.17
CA ALA A 197 0.58 11.35 3.50
C ALA A 197 0.27 12.52 4.44
N ALA A 198 1.11 12.76 5.44
CA ALA A 198 0.97 13.85 6.41
C ALA A 198 2.28 14.62 6.57
N LYS A 199 2.20 15.94 6.64
CA LYS A 199 3.33 16.85 6.90
C LYS A 199 2.85 18.05 7.71
N GLY A 200 3.31 18.15 8.95
CA GLY A 200 2.77 19.14 9.88
C GLY A 200 1.26 18.93 10.07
N ASN A 201 0.47 19.95 9.79
CA ASN A 201 -1.00 19.90 9.90
C ASN A 201 -1.70 19.52 8.58
N ALA A 202 -0.95 19.32 7.50
CA ALA A 202 -1.50 19.00 6.19
C ALA A 202 -1.54 17.49 5.96
N THR A 203 -2.61 17.03 5.33
CA THR A 203 -2.77 15.64 4.88
C THR A 203 -3.23 15.60 3.44
N GLU A 204 -2.79 14.58 2.71
CA GLU A 204 -3.29 14.25 1.38
C GLU A 204 -3.63 12.76 1.33
N GLN A 205 -4.79 12.47 0.80
CA GLN A 205 -5.32 11.11 0.62
C GLN A 205 -5.19 10.71 -0.83
N ALA A 206 -4.63 9.55 -1.13
CA ALA A 206 -4.51 9.00 -2.47
C ALA A 206 -5.07 7.58 -2.53
N TYR A 207 -5.74 7.26 -3.63
CA TYR A 207 -6.22 5.91 -3.92
C TYR A 207 -5.59 5.42 -5.21
N GLN A 208 -4.98 4.24 -5.17
CA GLN A 208 -4.33 3.62 -6.31
C GLN A 208 -4.97 2.25 -6.57
N VAL A 209 -5.27 1.99 -7.82
CA VAL A 209 -5.85 0.73 -8.30
C VAL A 209 -4.93 0.17 -9.38
N TYR A 210 -4.54 -1.09 -9.22
CA TYR A 210 -3.66 -1.78 -10.15
C TYR A 210 -4.37 -3.00 -10.73
N GLN A 211 -4.29 -3.15 -12.04
CA GLN A 211 -4.71 -4.34 -12.77
C GLN A 211 -3.55 -5.32 -12.86
N TYR A 212 -3.86 -6.61 -12.77
CA TYR A 212 -2.89 -7.66 -13.03
C TYR A 212 -2.51 -7.68 -14.51
N GLU A 213 -1.22 -7.77 -14.79
CA GLU A 213 -0.66 -7.88 -16.15
C GLU A 213 -0.23 -9.34 -16.38
N GLU A 214 -0.70 -9.94 -17.50
CA GLU A 214 -0.36 -11.32 -17.91
C GLU A 214 0.98 -11.37 -18.64
#